data_6da8d0d0e6e1945a78f49953cf035d6e
#
_entry.id   6da8d0d0e6e1945a78f49953cf035d6e
#
_cell.length_a   1.000
_cell.length_b   1.000
_cell.length_c   1.000
_cell.angle_alpha   90.00
_cell.angle_beta   90.00
_cell.angle_gamma   90.00
#
_symmetry.space_group_name_H-M   'P 1'
#
loop_
_entity.id
_entity.type
_entity.pdbx_description
1 polymer ?
#
loop_
_entity_poly.entity_id
_entity_poly.type
_entity_poly.pdbx_seq_one_letter_code
_entity_poly.pdbx_strand_id
1 'polypeptide(L)'
;MWENEGKKTLIRNILLFLLLVAAAAGLLMAMITVKKQIDAEDALLKAQSDHQRQALSVARQENLEAITQAYEKDMQTVAQYLPGIVCWGDSLTAGSSGNVSYPGTLQKYIDTYLCDIYDFASTIENAQDYSRLDWDQYTVSIPVVNMGAGKEDSATILGRSGVAPYVAGTDFEIPAGTGPVSIQLKSPDGKNVTPLTAGSAGVNPVTIEGVVGEITLTNNQGWGQTAYQFTRAEAGAAVSVAKGAQITTACTDEYRDYVHIVWLGTYGDFTTPEKLVKETKLLLSRQASNPERYLVIGPCALRGAWSNADPATLNGVDSAMMQAFGSHYINVRKYLMTDGLTDAGITPSKEEQLVIQQGGMPTSFRSNASGADLNGTAYKLIGKLVYERMEALGYFDEIRQELGIDKTTQEILKTNPKYFENILSAK
;
A
#
# COMPACT_ATOMS: atom_id res chain seq x y z
N MET A 1 -69.95 56.66 74.30
CA MET A 1 -68.93 57.24 73.38
C MET A 1 -67.85 56.22 73.01
N TRP A 2 -67.56 55.26 73.80
CA TRP A 2 -66.48 54.24 73.62
C TRP A 2 -66.84 53.12 72.60
N GLU A 3 -68.09 52.81 72.43
CA GLU A 3 -68.51 51.72 71.52
C GLU A 3 -68.36 52.07 70.00
N ASN A 4 -68.40 53.34 69.70
CA ASN A 4 -68.33 53.85 68.34
C ASN A 4 -66.90 53.92 67.82
N GLU A 5 -65.88 54.07 68.67
CA GLU A 5 -64.43 54.07 68.27
C GLU A 5 -63.92 52.67 68.00
N GLY A 6 -64.36 51.66 68.77
CA GLY A 6 -64.01 50.27 68.51
C GLY A 6 -64.51 49.74 67.17
N LYS A 7 -65.77 50.14 66.82
CA LYS A 7 -66.31 49.76 65.48
C LYS A 7 -65.60 50.44 64.33
N LYS A 8 -65.16 51.71 64.42
CA LYS A 8 -64.35 52.40 63.44
C LYS A 8 -63.01 51.81 63.29
N THR A 9 -62.29 51.41 64.35
CA THR A 9 -61.04 50.77 64.39
C THR A 9 -61.08 49.37 63.72
N LEU A 10 -62.13 48.62 64.01
CA LEU A 10 -62.35 47.29 63.42
C LEU A 10 -62.59 47.39 61.90
N ILE A 11 -63.42 48.31 61.45
CA ILE A 11 -63.71 48.55 60.05
C ILE A 11 -62.44 48.99 59.31
N ARG A 12 -61.63 49.88 59.93
CA ARG A 12 -60.30 50.29 59.34
C ARG A 12 -59.36 49.12 59.22
N ASN A 13 -59.25 48.25 60.18
CA ASN A 13 -58.38 47.09 60.16
C ASN A 13 -58.87 46.04 59.16
N ILE A 14 -60.14 45.84 58.96
CA ILE A 14 -60.74 45.00 57.93
C ILE A 14 -60.43 45.55 56.54
N LEU A 15 -60.61 46.88 56.35
CA LEU A 15 -60.26 47.53 55.09
C LEU A 15 -58.75 47.43 54.76
N LEU A 16 -57.85 47.62 55.75
CA LEU A 16 -56.44 47.45 55.61
C LEU A 16 -56.08 45.98 55.29
N PHE A 17 -56.73 45.03 55.92
CA PHE A 17 -56.54 43.59 55.60
C PHE A 17 -56.99 43.27 54.18
N LEU A 18 -58.13 43.77 53.75
CA LEU A 18 -58.62 43.56 52.37
C LEU A 18 -57.69 44.24 51.33
N LEU A 19 -57.16 45.39 51.63
CA LEU A 19 -56.14 46.06 50.78
C LEU A 19 -54.84 45.25 50.70
N LEU A 20 -54.38 44.70 51.80
CA LEU A 20 -53.18 43.83 51.81
C LEU A 20 -53.41 42.55 51.03
N VAL A 21 -54.59 41.93 51.16
CA VAL A 21 -54.97 40.73 50.40
C VAL A 21 -55.06 41.05 48.90
N ALA A 22 -55.63 42.19 48.51
CA ALA A 22 -55.74 42.65 47.17
C ALA A 22 -54.28 42.96 46.55
N ALA A 23 -53.42 43.58 47.35
CA ALA A 23 -52.08 43.85 46.98
C ALA A 23 -51.22 42.54 46.79
N ALA A 24 -51.41 41.58 47.73
CA ALA A 24 -50.80 40.25 47.64
C ALA A 24 -51.30 39.47 46.43
N ALA A 25 -52.62 39.51 46.14
CA ALA A 25 -53.17 38.88 44.93
C ALA A 25 -52.67 39.54 43.64
N GLY A 26 -52.51 40.87 43.62
CA GLY A 26 -51.91 41.61 42.50
C GLY A 26 -50.45 41.25 42.27
N LEU A 27 -49.62 41.15 43.31
CA LEU A 27 -48.26 40.70 43.25
C LEU A 27 -48.15 39.26 42.75
N LEU A 28 -49.01 38.37 43.25
CA LEU A 28 -49.03 36.97 42.79
C LEU A 28 -49.36 36.86 41.29
N MET A 29 -50.34 37.62 40.82
CA MET A 29 -50.72 37.70 39.41
C MET A 29 -49.55 38.26 38.56
N ALA A 30 -48.87 39.31 39.02
CA ALA A 30 -47.69 39.87 38.35
C ALA A 30 -46.56 38.85 38.26
N MET A 31 -46.28 38.12 39.37
CA MET A 31 -45.29 37.04 39.38
C MET A 31 -45.64 35.90 38.41
N ILE A 32 -46.89 35.49 38.31
CA ILE A 32 -47.37 34.48 37.36
C ILE A 32 -47.18 34.97 35.92
N THR A 33 -47.48 36.23 35.65
CA THR A 33 -47.34 36.82 34.32
C THR A 33 -45.87 36.90 33.90
N VAL A 34 -45.01 37.39 34.80
CA VAL A 34 -43.54 37.45 34.54
C VAL A 34 -42.97 36.03 34.33
N LYS A 35 -43.39 35.07 35.16
CA LYS A 35 -42.97 33.68 34.98
C LYS A 35 -43.37 33.13 33.60
N LYS A 36 -44.61 33.34 33.15
CA LYS A 36 -45.07 32.93 31.83
C LYS A 36 -44.29 33.58 30.71
N GLN A 37 -43.88 34.85 30.86
CA GLN A 37 -43.03 35.53 29.88
C GLN A 37 -41.62 34.90 29.83
N ILE A 38 -41.02 34.64 31.00
CA ILE A 38 -39.72 33.97 31.08
C ILE A 38 -39.78 32.57 30.45
N ASP A 39 -40.79 31.78 30.81
CA ASP A 39 -40.96 30.42 30.25
C ASP A 39 -41.17 30.46 28.71
N ALA A 40 -41.84 31.49 28.20
CA ALA A 40 -42.04 31.67 26.75
C ALA A 40 -40.74 32.11 26.04
N GLU A 41 -39.93 33.00 26.66
CA GLU A 41 -38.62 33.41 26.15
C GLU A 41 -37.62 32.25 26.13
N ASP A 42 -37.58 31.47 27.22
CA ASP A 42 -36.76 30.27 27.34
C ASP A 42 -37.12 29.22 26.25
N ALA A 43 -38.46 29.03 26.04
CA ALA A 43 -38.91 28.13 24.98
C ALA A 43 -38.51 28.60 23.57
N LEU A 44 -38.57 29.93 23.31
CA LEU A 44 -38.14 30.51 22.05
C LEU A 44 -36.62 30.37 21.82
N LEU A 45 -35.82 30.70 22.83
CA LEU A 45 -34.35 30.54 22.79
C LEU A 45 -33.95 29.08 22.55
N LYS A 46 -34.63 28.14 23.24
CA LYS A 46 -34.42 26.74 23.03
C LYS A 46 -34.77 26.29 21.61
N ALA A 47 -35.91 26.73 21.09
CA ALA A 47 -36.30 26.43 19.70
C ALA A 47 -35.32 26.99 18.68
N GLN A 48 -34.81 28.21 18.91
CA GLN A 48 -33.75 28.81 18.06
C GLN A 48 -32.44 28.01 18.13
N SER A 49 -32.03 27.61 19.33
CA SER A 49 -30.81 26.79 19.53
C SER A 49 -30.93 25.43 18.83
N ASP A 50 -32.09 24.76 18.99
CA ASP A 50 -32.35 23.47 18.37
C ASP A 50 -32.37 23.58 16.83
N HIS A 51 -32.98 24.64 16.28
CA HIS A 51 -32.97 24.92 14.86
C HIS A 51 -31.53 25.18 14.32
N GLN A 52 -30.72 25.96 15.05
CA GLN A 52 -29.31 26.19 14.66
C GLN A 52 -28.51 24.90 14.72
N ARG A 53 -28.69 24.05 15.74
CA ARG A 53 -28.03 22.74 15.84
C ARG A 53 -28.40 21.82 14.67
N GLN A 54 -29.68 21.82 14.30
CA GLN A 54 -30.17 21.04 13.19
C GLN A 54 -29.61 21.54 11.85
N ALA A 55 -29.56 22.85 11.63
CA ALA A 55 -28.97 23.45 10.44
C ALA A 55 -27.46 23.12 10.32
N LEU A 56 -26.72 23.21 11.43
CA LEU A 56 -25.31 22.82 11.48
C LEU A 56 -25.11 21.32 11.22
N SER A 57 -26.00 20.47 11.71
CA SER A 57 -25.90 19.02 11.45
C SER A 57 -26.14 18.68 9.98
N VAL A 58 -27.10 19.34 9.33
CA VAL A 58 -27.38 19.18 7.90
C VAL A 58 -26.19 19.67 7.06
N ALA A 59 -25.69 20.86 7.35
CA ALA A 59 -24.52 21.40 6.65
C ALA A 59 -23.28 20.51 6.80
N ARG A 60 -23.06 19.91 7.97
CA ARG A 60 -22.00 18.93 8.18
C ARG A 60 -22.17 17.67 7.32
N GLN A 61 -23.41 17.19 7.23
CA GLN A 61 -23.72 16.02 6.43
C GLN A 61 -23.49 16.28 4.94
N GLU A 62 -23.96 17.41 4.42
CA GLU A 62 -23.77 17.83 3.03
C GLU A 62 -22.27 17.96 2.68
N ASN A 63 -21.49 18.55 3.60
CA ASN A 63 -20.05 18.68 3.39
C ASN A 63 -19.35 17.32 3.42
N LEU A 64 -19.74 16.40 4.31
CA LEU A 64 -19.18 15.04 4.35
C LEU A 64 -19.50 14.26 3.06
N GLU A 65 -20.70 14.41 2.55
CA GLU A 65 -21.09 13.82 1.26
C GLU A 65 -20.26 14.39 0.10
N ALA A 66 -20.01 15.69 0.10
CA ALA A 66 -19.15 16.34 -0.90
C ALA A 66 -17.70 15.86 -0.82
N ILE A 67 -17.14 15.70 0.39
CA ILE A 67 -15.80 15.13 0.62
C ILE A 67 -15.74 13.71 0.06
N THR A 68 -16.72 12.88 0.40
CA THR A 68 -16.78 11.49 -0.06
C THR A 68 -16.86 11.39 -1.58
N GLN A 69 -17.70 12.20 -2.22
CA GLN A 69 -17.83 12.24 -3.67
C GLN A 69 -16.55 12.68 -4.37
N ALA A 70 -15.86 13.70 -3.84
CA ALA A 70 -14.59 14.15 -4.37
C ALA A 70 -13.52 13.05 -4.26
N TYR A 71 -13.41 12.40 -3.11
CA TYR A 71 -12.52 11.26 -2.90
C TYR A 71 -12.81 10.10 -3.86
N GLU A 72 -14.07 9.71 -4.00
CA GLU A 72 -14.48 8.64 -4.92
C GLU A 72 -14.11 8.97 -6.38
N LYS A 73 -14.27 10.24 -6.77
CA LYS A 73 -13.86 10.71 -8.10
C LYS A 73 -12.36 10.60 -8.30
N ASP A 74 -11.56 11.02 -7.32
CA ASP A 74 -10.10 10.94 -7.40
C ASP A 74 -9.61 9.49 -7.44
N MET A 75 -10.22 8.60 -6.64
CA MET A 75 -9.94 7.17 -6.70
C MET A 75 -10.33 6.52 -8.02
N GLN A 76 -11.43 6.96 -8.66
CA GLN A 76 -11.79 6.54 -10.01
C GLN A 76 -10.75 6.99 -11.03
N THR A 77 -10.24 8.21 -10.91
CA THR A 77 -9.15 8.73 -11.73
C THR A 77 -7.89 7.89 -11.58
N VAL A 78 -7.49 7.55 -10.34
CA VAL A 78 -6.37 6.63 -10.07
C VAL A 78 -6.59 5.28 -10.76
N ALA A 79 -7.78 4.68 -10.59
CA ALA A 79 -8.10 3.38 -11.17
C ALA A 79 -8.04 3.38 -12.71
N GLN A 80 -8.32 4.51 -13.33
CA GLN A 80 -8.30 4.66 -14.79
C GLN A 80 -6.90 4.87 -15.37
N TYR A 81 -6.09 5.76 -14.76
CA TYR A 81 -4.83 6.22 -15.35
C TYR A 81 -3.58 5.55 -14.77
N LEU A 82 -3.61 5.21 -13.48
CA LEU A 82 -2.52 4.54 -12.78
C LEU A 82 -3.06 3.68 -11.63
N PRO A 83 -3.70 2.55 -11.91
CA PRO A 83 -4.39 1.73 -10.91
C PRO A 83 -3.45 1.17 -9.83
N GLY A 84 -2.16 1.08 -10.11
CA GLY A 84 -1.16 0.66 -9.15
C GLY A 84 0.17 0.25 -9.80
N ILE A 85 1.08 -0.15 -8.94
CA ILE A 85 2.41 -0.65 -9.29
C ILE A 85 2.57 -2.02 -8.64
N VAL A 86 3.06 -3.01 -9.39
CA VAL A 86 3.37 -4.33 -8.87
C VAL A 86 4.85 -4.64 -9.03
N CYS A 87 5.51 -5.02 -7.94
CA CYS A 87 6.94 -5.29 -7.87
C CYS A 87 7.19 -6.79 -7.77
N TRP A 88 7.63 -7.41 -8.86
CA TRP A 88 7.92 -8.83 -8.95
C TRP A 88 9.39 -9.13 -8.68
N GLY A 89 9.67 -10.16 -7.90
CA GLY A 89 11.04 -10.60 -7.68
C GLY A 89 11.19 -11.61 -6.53
N ASP A 90 12.43 -11.78 -6.13
CA ASP A 90 12.86 -12.68 -5.07
C ASP A 90 13.03 -11.98 -3.70
N SER A 91 13.98 -12.44 -2.89
CA SER A 91 14.30 -11.85 -1.57
C SER A 91 14.72 -10.39 -1.65
N LEU A 92 15.33 -9.94 -2.74
CA LEU A 92 15.71 -8.53 -2.89
C LEU A 92 14.49 -7.62 -3.09
N THR A 93 13.44 -8.13 -3.71
CA THR A 93 12.15 -7.42 -3.79
C THR A 93 11.36 -7.54 -2.48
N ALA A 94 11.33 -8.72 -1.87
CA ALA A 94 10.67 -8.93 -0.58
C ALA A 94 11.18 -7.98 0.51
N GLY A 95 12.48 -7.70 0.52
CA GLY A 95 13.11 -6.78 1.44
C GLY A 95 13.86 -7.45 2.60
N SER A 96 14.35 -6.62 3.53
CA SER A 96 15.11 -7.07 4.70
C SER A 96 14.21 -7.55 5.85
N SER A 97 14.80 -8.30 6.78
CA SER A 97 14.15 -8.74 8.03
C SER A 97 13.63 -7.61 8.93
N GLY A 98 14.01 -6.37 8.66
CA GLY A 98 13.52 -5.16 9.37
C GLY A 98 12.34 -4.47 8.67
N ASN A 99 11.61 -5.17 7.81
CA ASN A 99 10.46 -4.66 7.04
C ASN A 99 10.79 -3.49 6.11
N VAL A 100 12.05 -3.31 5.73
CA VAL A 100 12.47 -2.31 4.75
C VAL A 100 12.64 -2.98 3.40
N SER A 101 11.89 -2.50 2.40
CA SER A 101 11.99 -2.95 1.02
C SER A 101 11.95 -1.75 0.07
N TYR A 102 12.44 -1.92 -1.16
CA TYR A 102 12.33 -0.85 -2.14
C TYR A 102 10.85 -0.58 -2.53
N PRO A 103 9.95 -1.58 -2.66
CA PRO A 103 8.54 -1.29 -2.92
C PRO A 103 7.90 -0.46 -1.79
N GLY A 104 8.18 -0.78 -0.53
CA GLY A 104 7.69 -0.01 0.60
C GLY A 104 8.26 1.41 0.66
N THR A 105 9.50 1.61 0.19
CA THR A 105 10.08 2.95 0.06
C THR A 105 9.47 3.70 -1.11
N LEU A 106 9.26 3.05 -2.26
CA LEU A 106 8.57 3.60 -3.41
C LEU A 106 7.16 4.07 -3.04
N GLN A 107 6.41 3.25 -2.27
CA GLN A 107 5.09 3.64 -1.76
C GLN A 107 5.16 4.97 -1.00
N LYS A 108 6.14 5.13 -0.09
CA LYS A 108 6.30 6.37 0.67
C LYS A 108 6.58 7.59 -0.22
N TYR A 109 7.37 7.42 -1.29
CA TYR A 109 7.61 8.50 -2.26
C TYR A 109 6.33 8.88 -3.01
N ILE A 110 5.56 7.90 -3.44
CA ILE A 110 4.29 8.12 -4.13
C ILE A 110 3.30 8.81 -3.20
N ASP A 111 3.11 8.31 -1.99
CA ASP A 111 2.19 8.91 -1.01
C ASP A 111 2.58 10.36 -0.70
N THR A 112 3.88 10.65 -0.62
CA THR A 112 4.37 11.99 -0.32
C THR A 112 4.21 12.97 -1.47
N TYR A 113 4.45 12.53 -2.71
CA TYR A 113 4.56 13.43 -3.86
C TYR A 113 3.37 13.42 -4.80
N LEU A 114 2.51 12.42 -4.71
CA LEU A 114 1.38 12.27 -5.61
C LEU A 114 0.03 12.15 -4.90
N CYS A 115 0.03 11.68 -3.66
CA CYS A 115 -1.20 11.36 -2.93
C CYS A 115 -1.30 12.18 -1.64
N ASP A 116 -0.81 13.43 -1.64
CA ASP A 116 -0.74 14.24 -0.44
C ASP A 116 -2.15 14.54 0.11
N ILE A 117 -2.40 14.04 1.32
CA ILE A 117 -3.63 14.23 2.10
C ILE A 117 -3.93 15.72 2.32
N TYR A 118 -2.91 16.57 2.36
CA TYR A 118 -3.06 17.98 2.66
C TYR A 118 -3.81 18.76 1.58
N ASP A 119 -3.74 18.35 0.32
CA ASP A 119 -4.46 19.04 -0.74
C ASP A 119 -5.97 18.84 -0.61
N PHE A 120 -6.41 17.67 -0.18
CA PHE A 120 -7.83 17.41 0.02
C PHE A 120 -8.40 18.17 1.22
N ALA A 121 -7.68 18.20 2.34
CA ALA A 121 -8.07 18.95 3.53
C ALA A 121 -7.98 20.47 3.32
N SER A 122 -7.04 20.96 2.51
CA SER A 122 -6.86 22.39 2.21
C SER A 122 -7.94 22.94 1.27
N THR A 123 -8.60 22.09 0.48
CA THR A 123 -9.72 22.51 -0.40
C THR A 123 -11.04 22.62 0.33
N ILE A 124 -11.12 22.20 1.62
CA ILE A 124 -12.34 22.23 2.41
C ILE A 124 -12.36 23.50 3.26
N GLU A 125 -13.28 24.38 2.94
CA GLU A 125 -13.59 25.54 3.79
C GLU A 125 -13.96 25.06 5.20
N ASN A 126 -13.20 25.49 6.22
CA ASN A 126 -13.37 25.11 7.62
C ASN A 126 -12.96 23.65 8.00
N ALA A 127 -11.89 23.12 7.46
CA ALA A 127 -11.35 21.80 7.82
C ALA A 127 -11.18 21.60 9.35
N GLN A 128 -11.05 22.68 10.14
CA GLN A 128 -10.98 22.62 11.59
C GLN A 128 -12.24 22.04 12.26
N ASP A 129 -13.42 22.21 11.63
CA ASP A 129 -14.68 21.63 12.11
C ASP A 129 -14.74 20.11 11.91
N TYR A 130 -13.85 19.57 11.11
CA TYR A 130 -13.70 18.14 10.78
C TYR A 130 -12.48 17.49 11.45
N SER A 131 -11.91 18.10 12.48
CA SER A 131 -10.75 17.60 13.21
C SER A 131 -10.93 16.19 13.82
N ARG A 132 -12.16 15.66 13.84
CA ARG A 132 -12.52 14.30 14.29
C ARG A 132 -12.71 13.30 13.14
N LEU A 133 -12.59 13.73 11.89
CA LEU A 133 -12.59 12.82 10.76
C LEU A 133 -11.27 12.03 10.73
N ASP A 134 -11.40 10.76 10.48
CA ASP A 134 -10.26 9.91 10.18
C ASP A 134 -9.88 10.17 8.70
N TRP A 135 -8.98 11.13 8.49
CA TRP A 135 -8.55 11.54 7.16
C TRP A 135 -7.82 10.45 6.40
N ASP A 136 -7.29 9.44 7.11
CA ASP A 136 -6.64 8.29 6.47
C ASP A 136 -7.61 7.50 5.56
N GLN A 137 -8.92 7.59 5.83
CA GLN A 137 -9.95 6.98 4.98
C GLN A 137 -10.14 7.69 3.63
N TYR A 138 -9.71 8.95 3.54
CA TYR A 138 -9.85 9.78 2.34
C TYR A 138 -8.52 10.02 1.63
N THR A 139 -7.51 9.21 1.92
CA THR A 139 -6.21 9.28 1.24
C THR A 139 -6.32 8.71 -0.16
N VAL A 140 -6.10 9.52 -1.18
CA VAL A 140 -5.92 9.04 -2.54
C VAL A 140 -4.61 8.26 -2.59
N SER A 141 -4.67 6.97 -2.92
CA SER A 141 -3.51 6.08 -2.91
C SER A 141 -3.32 5.42 -4.27
N ILE A 142 -2.07 5.37 -4.74
CA ILE A 142 -1.63 4.54 -5.85
C ILE A 142 -0.86 3.37 -5.24
N PRO A 143 -1.46 2.20 -5.12
CA PRO A 143 -0.86 1.10 -4.37
C PRO A 143 0.41 0.57 -5.02
N VAL A 144 1.43 0.31 -4.20
CA VAL A 144 2.64 -0.41 -4.60
C VAL A 144 2.62 -1.79 -3.96
N VAL A 145 2.32 -2.80 -4.76
CA VAL A 145 2.19 -4.18 -4.30
C VAL A 145 3.54 -4.88 -4.35
N ASN A 146 4.00 -5.37 -3.19
CA ASN A 146 5.23 -6.13 -3.10
C ASN A 146 4.96 -7.62 -3.32
N MET A 147 5.29 -8.12 -4.52
CA MET A 147 5.19 -9.53 -4.91
C MET A 147 6.57 -10.23 -4.85
N GLY A 148 7.48 -9.73 -4.04
CA GLY A 148 8.74 -10.38 -3.73
C GLY A 148 8.55 -11.62 -2.87
N ALA A 149 9.24 -12.73 -3.20
CA ALA A 149 9.22 -13.94 -2.42
C ALA A 149 10.63 -14.50 -2.23
N GLY A 150 11.01 -14.67 -0.96
CA GLY A 150 12.37 -15.07 -0.59
C GLY A 150 12.79 -16.42 -1.19
N LYS A 151 13.98 -16.44 -1.77
CA LYS A 151 14.63 -17.63 -2.36
C LYS A 151 13.95 -18.21 -3.61
N GLU A 152 12.98 -17.52 -4.19
CA GLU A 152 12.40 -17.94 -5.46
C GLU A 152 13.35 -17.65 -6.62
N ASP A 153 13.47 -18.59 -7.54
CA ASP A 153 14.11 -18.38 -8.84
C ASP A 153 13.13 -17.84 -9.87
N SER A 154 13.64 -17.47 -11.04
CA SER A 154 12.79 -16.92 -12.10
C SER A 154 11.67 -17.89 -12.51
N ALA A 155 11.92 -19.20 -12.57
CA ALA A 155 10.91 -20.18 -12.96
C ALA A 155 9.73 -20.21 -11.96
N THR A 156 10.05 -20.12 -10.66
CA THR A 156 9.04 -20.06 -9.61
C THR A 156 8.23 -18.75 -9.68
N ILE A 157 8.90 -17.61 -9.89
CA ILE A 157 8.25 -16.30 -10.02
C ILE A 157 7.33 -16.26 -11.26
N LEU A 158 7.79 -16.78 -12.41
CA LEU A 158 7.00 -16.88 -13.64
C LEU A 158 5.77 -17.79 -13.44
N GLY A 159 5.95 -18.90 -12.73
CA GLY A 159 4.84 -19.80 -12.39
C GLY A 159 3.81 -19.13 -11.50
N ARG A 160 4.26 -18.49 -10.43
CA ARG A 160 3.42 -17.76 -9.49
C ARG A 160 2.67 -16.60 -10.17
N SER A 161 3.31 -15.91 -11.09
CA SER A 161 2.67 -14.82 -11.86
C SER A 161 1.62 -15.31 -12.87
N GLY A 162 1.59 -16.59 -13.19
CA GLY A 162 0.67 -17.19 -14.17
C GLY A 162 1.11 -17.10 -15.63
N VAL A 163 2.26 -16.44 -15.96
CA VAL A 163 2.74 -16.39 -17.35
C VAL A 163 3.41 -17.69 -17.81
N ALA A 164 3.92 -18.47 -16.86
CA ALA A 164 4.39 -19.83 -17.09
C ALA A 164 3.87 -20.71 -15.93
N PRO A 165 2.55 -20.98 -15.89
CA PRO A 165 1.88 -21.56 -14.72
C PRO A 165 2.51 -22.88 -14.32
N TYR A 166 2.49 -23.15 -13.03
CA TYR A 166 2.92 -24.46 -12.52
C TYR A 166 2.09 -25.59 -13.14
N VAL A 167 2.69 -26.74 -13.21
CA VAL A 167 2.03 -27.95 -13.67
C VAL A 167 2.20 -29.11 -12.66
N ALA A 168 1.24 -30.03 -12.64
CA ALA A 168 1.34 -31.26 -11.88
C ALA A 168 2.54 -32.10 -12.34
N GLY A 169 3.44 -32.45 -11.42
CA GLY A 169 4.63 -33.24 -11.75
C GLY A 169 4.35 -34.74 -11.91
N THR A 170 3.26 -35.23 -11.31
CA THR A 170 2.79 -36.61 -11.35
C THR A 170 1.28 -36.64 -11.40
N ASP A 171 0.71 -37.80 -11.79
CA ASP A 171 -0.71 -38.06 -11.63
C ASP A 171 -1.06 -38.13 -10.13
N PHE A 172 -2.22 -37.59 -9.75
CA PHE A 172 -2.77 -37.70 -8.40
C PHE A 172 -4.30 -37.55 -8.42
N GLU A 173 -4.94 -37.83 -7.29
CA GLU A 173 -6.38 -37.63 -7.11
C GLU A 173 -6.62 -36.58 -6.01
N ILE A 174 -7.43 -35.57 -6.29
CA ILE A 174 -7.97 -34.68 -5.27
C ILE A 174 -9.13 -35.41 -4.59
N PRO A 175 -9.07 -35.68 -3.27
CA PRO A 175 -10.09 -36.47 -2.59
C PRO A 175 -11.44 -35.71 -2.52
N ALA A 176 -12.53 -36.45 -2.36
CA ALA A 176 -13.87 -35.87 -2.21
C ALA A 176 -14.02 -34.98 -0.96
N GLY A 177 -13.31 -35.32 0.11
CA GLY A 177 -13.24 -34.52 1.34
C GLY A 177 -12.13 -33.46 1.30
N THR A 178 -12.05 -32.63 2.33
CA THR A 178 -11.06 -31.53 2.47
C THR A 178 -9.72 -32.02 3.05
N GLY A 179 -9.41 -33.32 3.01
CA GLY A 179 -8.12 -33.84 3.41
C GLY A 179 -7.00 -33.43 2.44
N PRO A 180 -5.76 -33.19 2.95
CA PRO A 180 -4.64 -32.83 2.10
C PRO A 180 -4.17 -34.01 1.24
N VAL A 181 -3.70 -33.70 0.03
CA VAL A 181 -3.05 -34.63 -0.88
C VAL A 181 -1.66 -34.15 -1.26
N SER A 182 -0.68 -35.05 -1.26
CA SER A 182 0.68 -34.71 -1.69
C SER A 182 0.74 -34.46 -3.19
N ILE A 183 1.39 -33.40 -3.60
CA ILE A 183 1.54 -33.01 -5.00
C ILE A 183 3.00 -32.68 -5.32
N GLN A 184 3.37 -32.82 -6.60
CA GLN A 184 4.62 -32.32 -7.12
C GLN A 184 4.34 -31.12 -8.03
N LEU A 185 5.06 -30.04 -7.82
CA LEU A 185 4.99 -28.85 -8.67
C LEU A 185 6.18 -28.82 -9.62
N LYS A 186 5.91 -28.53 -10.85
CA LYS A 186 6.91 -28.34 -11.90
C LYS A 186 6.64 -27.02 -12.65
N SER A 187 7.68 -26.47 -13.24
CA SER A 187 7.52 -25.49 -14.32
C SER A 187 7.06 -26.19 -15.61
N PRO A 188 6.53 -25.45 -16.60
CA PRO A 188 6.08 -26.03 -17.86
C PRO A 188 7.16 -26.81 -18.62
N ASP A 189 8.44 -26.45 -18.45
CA ASP A 189 9.59 -27.16 -18.99
C ASP A 189 10.06 -28.36 -18.16
N GLY A 190 9.27 -28.71 -17.12
CA GLY A 190 9.48 -29.92 -16.31
C GLY A 190 10.49 -29.80 -15.17
N LYS A 191 11.03 -28.60 -14.90
CA LYS A 191 11.94 -28.38 -13.80
C LYS A 191 11.22 -28.33 -12.46
N ASN A 192 11.94 -28.67 -11.40
CA ASN A 192 11.42 -28.43 -10.04
C ASN A 192 11.31 -26.93 -9.81
N VAL A 193 10.19 -26.48 -9.26
CA VAL A 193 10.08 -25.13 -8.74
C VAL A 193 10.79 -25.02 -7.39
N THR A 194 11.36 -23.88 -7.09
CA THR A 194 12.00 -23.61 -5.81
C THR A 194 10.97 -23.48 -4.69
N PRO A 195 11.36 -23.66 -3.42
CA PRO A 195 10.43 -23.57 -2.30
C PRO A 195 9.67 -22.25 -2.29
N LEU A 196 8.35 -22.30 -2.22
CA LEU A 196 7.48 -21.15 -2.01
C LEU A 196 7.55 -20.73 -0.53
N THR A 197 8.71 -20.22 -0.11
CA THR A 197 8.99 -19.96 1.31
C THR A 197 8.09 -18.90 1.93
N ALA A 198 7.62 -17.96 1.14
CA ALA A 198 6.67 -16.95 1.60
C ALA A 198 5.20 -17.38 1.42
N GLY A 199 4.96 -18.60 0.93
CA GLY A 199 3.67 -19.32 0.85
C GLY A 199 2.50 -18.58 0.25
N SER A 200 2.50 -17.29 0.38
CA SER A 200 1.32 -16.45 0.21
C SER A 200 1.46 -15.38 -0.87
N ALA A 201 2.64 -15.07 -1.39
CA ALA A 201 2.79 -13.97 -2.34
C ALA A 201 2.03 -14.23 -3.67
N GLY A 202 0.69 -14.26 -3.60
CA GLY A 202 -0.23 -14.46 -4.71
C GLY A 202 -0.34 -15.91 -5.23
N VAL A 203 0.12 -16.91 -4.49
CA VAL A 203 -0.03 -18.32 -4.87
C VAL A 203 -1.44 -18.80 -4.55
N ASN A 204 -1.83 -18.68 -3.29
CA ASN A 204 -3.11 -19.19 -2.80
C ASN A 204 -4.20 -18.11 -2.85
N PRO A 205 -5.45 -18.49 -3.12
CA PRO A 205 -5.88 -19.84 -3.49
C PRO A 205 -5.43 -20.26 -4.88
N VAL A 206 -5.24 -21.57 -5.10
CA VAL A 206 -4.97 -22.13 -6.43
C VAL A 206 -6.18 -22.86 -6.97
N THR A 207 -6.25 -23.01 -8.29
CA THR A 207 -7.24 -23.83 -8.97
C THR A 207 -6.54 -24.94 -9.75
N ILE A 208 -6.96 -26.19 -9.53
CA ILE A 208 -6.46 -27.39 -10.23
C ILE A 208 -7.67 -28.16 -10.76
N GLU A 209 -7.79 -28.33 -12.08
CA GLU A 209 -8.94 -29.00 -12.72
C GLU A 209 -10.30 -28.49 -12.20
N GLY A 210 -10.41 -27.15 -12.02
CA GLY A 210 -11.61 -26.49 -11.50
C GLY A 210 -11.83 -26.60 -9.99
N VAL A 211 -10.96 -27.30 -9.26
CA VAL A 211 -11.03 -27.39 -7.79
C VAL A 211 -10.20 -26.30 -7.16
N VAL A 212 -10.85 -25.42 -6.39
CA VAL A 212 -10.20 -24.36 -5.61
C VAL A 212 -9.65 -24.93 -4.30
N GLY A 213 -8.44 -24.52 -3.93
CA GLY A 213 -7.80 -24.95 -2.70
C GLY A 213 -6.50 -24.19 -2.39
N GLU A 214 -5.75 -24.69 -1.45
CA GLU A 214 -4.48 -24.10 -1.02
C GLU A 214 -3.34 -25.08 -1.19
N ILE A 215 -2.20 -24.57 -1.62
CA ILE A 215 -0.92 -25.28 -1.62
C ILE A 215 -0.15 -24.89 -0.36
N THR A 216 0.28 -25.87 0.41
CA THR A 216 1.14 -25.69 1.57
C THR A 216 2.48 -26.41 1.38
N LEU A 217 3.53 -25.78 1.88
CA LEU A 217 4.87 -26.34 1.93
C LEU A 217 5.00 -27.21 3.17
N THR A 218 5.16 -28.52 3.01
CA THR A 218 5.22 -29.48 4.14
C THR A 218 6.64 -29.84 4.53
N ASN A 219 7.59 -29.75 3.61
CA ASN A 219 8.98 -30.04 3.88
C ASN A 219 9.89 -29.13 3.04
N ASN A 220 10.78 -28.40 3.71
CA ASN A 220 11.78 -27.56 3.09
C ASN A 220 13.18 -28.03 3.51
N GLN A 221 13.61 -29.17 2.97
CA GLN A 221 14.93 -29.75 3.24
C GLN A 221 16.02 -29.27 2.27
N GLY A 222 15.79 -28.16 1.59
CA GLY A 222 16.74 -27.59 0.64
C GLY A 222 16.39 -27.89 -0.82
N TRP A 223 17.25 -27.43 -1.72
CA TRP A 223 17.07 -27.50 -3.17
C TRP A 223 16.82 -28.95 -3.62
N GLY A 224 15.64 -29.20 -4.20
CA GLY A 224 15.27 -30.48 -4.80
C GLY A 224 14.49 -31.45 -3.91
N GLN A 225 14.26 -31.16 -2.63
CA GLN A 225 13.47 -31.99 -1.71
C GLN A 225 12.25 -31.26 -1.15
N THR A 226 11.71 -30.34 -1.89
CA THR A 226 10.52 -29.60 -1.48
C THR A 226 9.27 -30.45 -1.68
N ALA A 227 8.49 -30.62 -0.63
CA ALA A 227 7.21 -31.32 -0.67
C ALA A 227 6.06 -30.37 -0.49
N TYR A 228 5.05 -30.52 -1.32
CA TYR A 228 3.84 -29.71 -1.29
C TYR A 228 2.62 -30.58 -1.06
N GLN A 229 1.62 -30.01 -0.41
CA GLN A 229 0.28 -30.57 -0.28
C GLN A 229 -0.74 -29.60 -0.83
N PHE A 230 -1.74 -30.14 -1.50
CA PHE A 230 -2.93 -29.42 -1.89
C PHE A 230 -4.08 -29.82 -0.97
N THR A 231 -4.81 -28.82 -0.46
CA THR A 231 -6.01 -28.99 0.34
C THR A 231 -7.14 -28.21 -0.32
N ARG A 232 -8.17 -28.94 -0.79
CA ARG A 232 -9.34 -28.27 -1.41
C ARG A 232 -10.12 -27.45 -0.39
N ALA A 233 -10.70 -26.34 -0.82
CA ALA A 233 -11.46 -25.42 0.04
C ALA A 233 -12.78 -26.02 0.51
N GLU A 234 -13.50 -26.72 -0.38
CA GLU A 234 -14.83 -27.30 -0.11
C GLU A 234 -14.90 -28.75 -0.56
N ALA A 235 -15.63 -29.59 0.18
CA ALA A 235 -15.89 -30.97 -0.20
C ALA A 235 -16.67 -31.04 -1.53
N GLY A 236 -16.40 -32.07 -2.35
CA GLY A 236 -17.05 -32.28 -3.64
C GLY A 236 -16.73 -33.65 -4.22
N ALA A 237 -16.98 -33.88 -5.49
CA ALA A 237 -16.55 -35.11 -6.13
C ALA A 237 -15.01 -35.25 -6.13
N ALA A 238 -14.50 -36.49 -6.05
CA ALA A 238 -13.08 -36.73 -6.27
C ALA A 238 -12.72 -36.36 -7.72
N VAL A 239 -11.51 -35.80 -7.92
CA VAL A 239 -11.04 -35.33 -9.23
C VAL A 239 -9.67 -35.91 -9.53
N SER A 240 -9.56 -36.64 -10.62
CA SER A 240 -8.28 -37.14 -11.12
C SER A 240 -7.52 -36.02 -11.82
N VAL A 241 -6.28 -35.83 -11.45
CA VAL A 241 -5.37 -34.82 -12.02
C VAL A 241 -4.26 -35.53 -12.75
N ALA A 242 -4.13 -35.30 -14.04
CA ALA A 242 -3.07 -35.88 -14.84
C ALA A 242 -1.76 -35.08 -14.68
N LYS A 243 -0.64 -35.76 -14.80
CA LYS A 243 0.67 -35.10 -14.95
C LYS A 243 0.64 -34.08 -16.08
N GLY A 244 1.14 -32.90 -15.82
CA GLY A 244 1.10 -31.76 -16.76
C GLY A 244 -0.16 -30.90 -16.66
N ALA A 245 -1.14 -31.27 -15.86
CA ALA A 245 -2.30 -30.43 -15.58
C ALA A 245 -1.86 -29.07 -14.99
N GLN A 246 -2.42 -27.99 -15.51
CA GLN A 246 -2.09 -26.63 -15.11
C GLN A 246 -2.62 -26.31 -13.71
N ILE A 247 -1.83 -25.55 -12.97
CA ILE A 247 -2.17 -25.06 -11.65
C ILE A 247 -2.22 -23.53 -11.72
N THR A 248 -3.42 -22.99 -11.64
CA THR A 248 -3.67 -21.54 -11.71
C THR A 248 -3.53 -20.95 -10.31
N THR A 249 -2.69 -19.93 -10.17
CA THR A 249 -2.47 -19.22 -8.89
C THR A 249 -3.44 -18.04 -8.73
N ALA A 250 -3.63 -17.57 -7.51
CA ALA A 250 -4.51 -16.42 -7.21
C ALA A 250 -4.15 -15.19 -8.03
N CYS A 251 -2.86 -14.86 -8.15
CA CYS A 251 -2.43 -13.66 -8.85
C CYS A 251 -2.35 -13.80 -10.38
N THR A 252 -2.80 -14.92 -10.96
CA THR A 252 -2.76 -15.11 -12.43
C THR A 252 -3.48 -13.98 -13.17
N ASP A 253 -4.62 -13.53 -12.66
CA ASP A 253 -5.42 -12.46 -13.26
C ASP A 253 -5.34 -11.11 -12.52
N GLU A 254 -4.70 -11.09 -11.35
CA GLU A 254 -4.52 -9.86 -10.56
C GLU A 254 -3.40 -8.97 -11.11
N TYR A 255 -3.47 -7.68 -10.86
CA TYR A 255 -2.44 -6.68 -11.19
C TYR A 255 -2.05 -6.57 -12.68
N ARG A 256 -2.87 -7.06 -13.61
CA ARG A 256 -2.54 -7.02 -15.05
C ARG A 256 -2.52 -5.60 -15.62
N ASP A 257 -3.28 -4.69 -15.03
CA ASP A 257 -3.36 -3.28 -15.42
C ASP A 257 -2.38 -2.37 -14.68
N TYR A 258 -1.62 -2.95 -13.74
CA TYR A 258 -0.62 -2.20 -12.97
C TYR A 258 0.66 -1.96 -13.77
N VAL A 259 1.43 -0.97 -13.39
CA VAL A 259 2.81 -0.80 -13.85
C VAL A 259 3.66 -1.91 -13.23
N HIS A 260 4.35 -2.68 -14.07
CA HIS A 260 5.19 -3.79 -13.61
C HIS A 260 6.63 -3.34 -13.38
N ILE A 261 7.15 -3.59 -12.18
CA ILE A 261 8.57 -3.49 -11.85
C ILE A 261 9.10 -4.89 -11.62
N VAL A 262 10.10 -5.27 -12.40
CA VAL A 262 10.62 -6.65 -12.42
C VAL A 262 12.07 -6.67 -11.97
N TRP A 263 12.38 -7.46 -10.94
CA TRP A 263 13.73 -7.70 -10.46
C TRP A 263 14.00 -9.21 -10.38
N LEU A 264 14.46 -9.77 -11.49
CA LEU A 264 14.85 -11.16 -11.61
C LEU A 264 16.38 -11.29 -11.64
N GLY A 265 16.88 -12.50 -11.44
CA GLY A 265 18.26 -12.85 -11.72
C GLY A 265 19.17 -13.05 -10.53
N THR A 266 18.73 -12.81 -9.30
CA THR A 266 19.53 -13.14 -8.10
C THR A 266 19.65 -14.65 -7.93
N TYR A 267 18.52 -15.34 -8.08
CA TYR A 267 18.42 -16.79 -8.09
C TYR A 267 17.99 -17.23 -9.47
N GLY A 268 18.54 -18.27 -9.97
CA GLY A 268 18.12 -18.80 -11.25
C GLY A 268 19.07 -19.82 -11.82
N ASP A 269 18.57 -20.53 -12.80
CA ASP A 269 19.31 -21.49 -13.61
C ASP A 269 19.55 -20.99 -15.04
N PHE A 270 19.43 -19.69 -15.26
CA PHE A 270 19.73 -19.12 -16.56
C PHE A 270 21.23 -19.25 -16.85
N THR A 271 21.51 -19.80 -18.01
CA THR A 271 22.86 -20.10 -18.45
C THR A 271 23.48 -18.98 -19.28
N THR A 272 22.67 -18.03 -19.74
CA THR A 272 23.11 -16.88 -20.54
C THR A 272 22.31 -15.62 -20.19
N PRO A 273 22.87 -14.41 -20.41
CA PRO A 273 22.13 -13.16 -20.22
C PRO A 273 20.84 -13.07 -21.04
N GLU A 274 20.82 -13.67 -22.23
CA GLU A 274 19.68 -13.69 -23.14
C GLU A 274 18.50 -14.47 -22.52
N LYS A 275 18.78 -15.49 -21.73
CA LYS A 275 17.72 -16.23 -21.03
C LYS A 275 17.06 -15.35 -19.97
N LEU A 276 17.82 -14.56 -19.20
CA LEU A 276 17.28 -13.61 -18.24
C LEU A 276 16.43 -12.54 -18.95
N VAL A 277 16.90 -12.00 -20.07
CA VAL A 277 16.14 -11.08 -20.92
C VAL A 277 14.81 -11.69 -21.36
N LYS A 278 14.84 -12.95 -21.82
CA LYS A 278 13.64 -13.68 -22.26
C LYS A 278 12.65 -13.87 -21.11
N GLU A 279 13.10 -14.30 -19.95
CA GLU A 279 12.26 -14.51 -18.75
C GLU A 279 11.66 -13.19 -18.26
N THR A 280 12.44 -12.11 -18.26
CA THR A 280 11.96 -10.76 -17.93
C THR A 280 10.88 -10.29 -18.90
N LYS A 281 11.10 -10.45 -20.21
CA LYS A 281 10.09 -10.12 -21.23
C LYS A 281 8.82 -10.96 -21.09
N LEU A 282 8.96 -12.24 -20.74
CA LEU A 282 7.83 -13.10 -20.50
C LEU A 282 7.00 -12.63 -19.31
N LEU A 283 7.66 -12.20 -18.21
CA LEU A 283 6.94 -11.66 -17.05
C LEU A 283 6.23 -10.34 -17.41
N LEU A 284 6.89 -9.46 -18.16
CA LEU A 284 6.30 -8.20 -18.62
C LEU A 284 5.10 -8.40 -19.57
N SER A 285 5.08 -9.49 -20.35
CA SER A 285 3.95 -9.80 -21.25
C SER A 285 2.64 -10.05 -20.51
N ARG A 286 2.68 -10.18 -19.19
CA ARG A 286 1.50 -10.24 -18.33
C ARG A 286 0.71 -8.93 -18.30
N GLN A 287 1.39 -7.80 -18.48
CA GLN A 287 0.77 -6.49 -18.41
C GLN A 287 -0.24 -6.30 -19.55
N ALA A 288 -1.50 -6.00 -19.18
CA ALA A 288 -2.59 -5.87 -20.14
C ALA A 288 -2.77 -4.42 -20.63
N SER A 289 -2.49 -3.45 -19.77
CA SER A 289 -2.64 -2.02 -20.06
C SER A 289 -1.28 -1.31 -20.05
N ASN A 290 -1.12 -0.29 -20.89
CA ASN A 290 0.07 0.55 -20.96
C ASN A 290 1.40 -0.25 -21.00
N PRO A 291 1.60 -1.15 -21.99
CA PRO A 291 2.75 -2.07 -22.02
C PRO A 291 4.12 -1.38 -22.09
N GLU A 292 4.18 -0.08 -22.36
CA GLU A 292 5.36 0.76 -22.27
C GLU A 292 5.68 1.26 -20.85
N ARG A 293 4.79 1.12 -19.89
CA ARG A 293 5.00 1.58 -18.51
C ARG A 293 5.48 0.44 -17.64
N TYR A 294 6.76 0.13 -17.71
CA TYR A 294 7.39 -0.88 -16.86
C TYR A 294 8.80 -0.45 -16.45
N LEU A 295 9.37 -1.07 -15.43
CA LEU A 295 10.77 -0.95 -15.09
C LEU A 295 11.40 -2.32 -14.88
N VAL A 296 12.68 -2.42 -15.19
CA VAL A 296 13.48 -3.62 -14.97
C VAL A 296 14.69 -3.26 -14.13
N ILE A 297 14.84 -3.91 -12.99
CA ILE A 297 15.98 -3.74 -12.08
C ILE A 297 17.01 -4.84 -12.38
N GLY A 298 18.24 -4.43 -12.55
CA GLY A 298 19.35 -5.35 -12.79
C GLY A 298 19.79 -6.11 -11.55
N PRO A 299 20.35 -7.32 -11.68
CA PRO A 299 20.84 -8.08 -10.54
C PRO A 299 22.04 -7.40 -9.88
N CYS A 300 22.04 -7.34 -8.54
CA CYS A 300 23.17 -6.85 -7.74
C CYS A 300 24.26 -7.90 -7.56
N ALA A 301 23.85 -9.16 -7.46
CA ALA A 301 24.69 -10.33 -7.34
C ALA A 301 23.93 -11.52 -7.92
N LEU A 302 24.64 -12.59 -8.21
CA LEU A 302 24.09 -13.81 -8.75
C LEU A 302 24.28 -14.95 -7.73
N ARG A 303 23.29 -15.81 -7.61
CA ARG A 303 23.31 -17.00 -6.76
C ARG A 303 22.97 -18.24 -7.61
N GLY A 304 23.21 -19.42 -7.07
CA GLY A 304 23.03 -20.68 -7.79
C GLY A 304 24.19 -20.95 -8.74
N ALA A 305 23.92 -21.31 -10.00
CA ALA A 305 24.95 -21.61 -10.99
C ALA A 305 25.90 -20.44 -11.28
N TRP A 306 25.47 -19.23 -10.94
CA TRP A 306 26.20 -17.96 -11.16
C TRP A 306 26.75 -17.36 -9.88
N SER A 307 26.73 -18.09 -8.76
CA SER A 307 27.12 -17.58 -7.43
C SER A 307 28.56 -17.06 -7.35
N ASN A 308 29.43 -17.53 -8.25
CA ASN A 308 30.82 -17.08 -8.38
C ASN A 308 31.03 -16.27 -9.67
N ALA A 309 29.97 -15.67 -10.22
CA ALA A 309 30.11 -14.87 -11.43
C ALA A 309 31.11 -13.74 -11.20
N ASP A 310 32.10 -13.68 -12.07
CA ASP A 310 33.07 -12.59 -12.09
C ASP A 310 32.40 -11.28 -12.56
N PRO A 311 33.05 -10.13 -12.35
CA PRO A 311 32.53 -8.85 -12.80
C PRO A 311 32.26 -8.78 -14.31
N ALA A 312 33.02 -9.54 -15.14
CA ALA A 312 32.79 -9.57 -16.58
C ALA A 312 31.43 -10.20 -16.90
N THR A 313 31.07 -11.29 -16.23
CA THR A 313 29.73 -11.92 -16.35
C THR A 313 28.61 -10.95 -15.96
N LEU A 314 28.75 -10.27 -14.83
CA LEU A 314 27.76 -9.27 -14.38
C LEU A 314 27.64 -8.11 -15.38
N ASN A 315 28.76 -7.63 -15.92
CA ASN A 315 28.77 -6.57 -16.96
C ASN A 315 28.11 -7.06 -18.25
N GLY A 316 28.29 -8.32 -18.61
CA GLY A 316 27.59 -8.94 -19.74
C GLY A 316 26.09 -8.98 -19.56
N VAL A 317 25.63 -9.35 -18.37
CA VAL A 317 24.21 -9.30 -18.01
C VAL A 317 23.67 -7.87 -18.09
N ASP A 318 24.36 -6.90 -17.47
CA ASP A 318 23.97 -5.50 -17.51
C ASP A 318 23.87 -4.96 -18.94
N SER A 319 24.82 -5.34 -19.81
CA SER A 319 24.83 -4.93 -21.21
C SER A 319 23.64 -5.49 -21.99
N ALA A 320 23.34 -6.78 -21.81
CA ALA A 320 22.18 -7.41 -22.46
C ALA A 320 20.86 -6.82 -21.98
N MET A 321 20.73 -6.57 -20.67
CA MET A 321 19.54 -5.97 -20.09
C MET A 321 19.35 -4.52 -20.57
N MET A 322 20.43 -3.72 -20.61
CA MET A 322 20.40 -2.36 -21.14
C MET A 322 20.01 -2.34 -22.62
N GLN A 323 20.56 -3.25 -23.42
CA GLN A 323 20.21 -3.37 -24.85
C GLN A 323 18.73 -3.74 -25.04
N ALA A 324 18.19 -4.61 -24.16
CA ALA A 324 16.83 -5.12 -24.29
C ALA A 324 15.75 -4.16 -23.81
N PHE A 325 16.03 -3.35 -22.78
CA PHE A 325 15.06 -2.54 -22.07
C PHE A 325 15.34 -1.02 -22.07
N GLY A 326 16.52 -0.61 -22.55
CA GLY A 326 16.85 0.81 -22.73
C GLY A 326 16.69 1.67 -21.49
N SER A 327 15.92 2.76 -21.59
CA SER A 327 15.64 3.70 -20.50
C SER A 327 14.83 3.09 -19.35
N HIS A 328 14.15 1.97 -19.57
CA HIS A 328 13.39 1.25 -18.57
C HIS A 328 14.27 0.37 -17.66
N TYR A 329 15.55 0.18 -18.03
CA TYR A 329 16.48 -0.59 -17.23
C TYR A 329 17.18 0.27 -16.17
N ILE A 330 17.23 -0.23 -14.94
CA ILE A 330 17.92 0.38 -13.81
C ILE A 330 19.09 -0.53 -13.40
N ASN A 331 20.32 -0.09 -13.65
CA ASN A 331 21.52 -0.78 -13.18
C ASN A 331 21.79 -0.41 -11.72
N VAL A 332 21.08 -1.07 -10.81
CA VAL A 332 21.19 -0.83 -9.36
C VAL A 332 22.61 -1.13 -8.85
N ARG A 333 23.26 -2.19 -9.35
CA ARG A 333 24.64 -2.52 -8.96
C ARG A 333 25.58 -1.37 -9.25
N LYS A 334 25.55 -0.84 -10.46
CA LYS A 334 26.39 0.30 -10.85
C LYS A 334 26.09 1.53 -10.01
N TYR A 335 24.82 1.85 -9.80
CA TYR A 335 24.41 2.98 -8.97
C TYR A 335 24.96 2.87 -7.55
N LEU A 336 24.80 1.72 -6.90
CA LEU A 336 25.29 1.51 -5.53
C LEU A 336 26.83 1.57 -5.43
N MET A 337 27.55 1.24 -6.52
CA MET A 337 29.03 1.34 -6.59
C MET A 337 29.54 2.77 -6.82
N THR A 338 28.67 3.69 -7.26
CA THR A 338 29.04 5.08 -7.65
C THR A 338 28.21 6.09 -6.85
N ASP A 339 27.16 6.61 -7.44
CA ASP A 339 26.35 7.70 -6.91
C ASP A 339 25.66 7.34 -5.58
N GLY A 340 25.27 6.07 -5.39
CA GLY A 340 24.61 5.58 -4.20
C GLY A 340 25.43 5.78 -2.91
N LEU A 341 26.77 5.69 -2.98
CA LEU A 341 27.64 5.98 -1.84
C LEU A 341 27.56 7.46 -1.45
N THR A 342 27.60 8.34 -2.45
CA THR A 342 27.48 9.79 -2.26
C THR A 342 26.10 10.15 -1.70
N ASP A 343 25.05 9.59 -2.29
CA ASP A 343 23.66 9.82 -1.85
C ASP A 343 23.39 9.33 -0.42
N ALA A 344 24.11 8.29 0.00
CA ALA A 344 24.07 7.79 1.38
C ALA A 344 25.00 8.55 2.34
N GLY A 345 25.81 9.50 1.86
CA GLY A 345 26.85 10.17 2.68
C GLY A 345 27.97 9.22 3.14
N ILE A 346 28.20 8.11 2.41
CA ILE A 346 29.18 7.09 2.78
C ILE A 346 30.51 7.36 2.07
N THR A 347 31.59 7.46 2.85
CA THR A 347 32.96 7.44 2.32
C THR A 347 33.49 6.00 2.39
N PRO A 348 33.74 5.32 1.25
CA PRO A 348 34.17 3.94 1.29
C PRO A 348 35.56 3.76 1.91
N SER A 349 35.74 2.72 2.72
CA SER A 349 37.06 2.33 3.25
C SER A 349 38.00 1.87 2.12
N LYS A 350 39.30 1.71 2.40
CA LYS A 350 40.25 1.22 1.40
C LYS A 350 39.90 -0.19 0.92
N GLU A 351 39.44 -1.04 1.83
CA GLU A 351 39.00 -2.41 1.55
C GLU A 351 37.75 -2.39 0.65
N GLU A 352 36.81 -1.51 0.94
CA GLU A 352 35.60 -1.36 0.14
C GLU A 352 35.88 -0.79 -1.25
N GLN A 353 36.81 0.16 -1.36
CA GLN A 353 37.30 0.65 -2.67
C GLN A 353 37.89 -0.46 -3.53
N LEU A 354 38.61 -1.42 -2.94
CA LEU A 354 39.12 -2.60 -3.68
C LEU A 354 37.97 -3.48 -4.17
N VAL A 355 36.93 -3.71 -3.37
CA VAL A 355 35.73 -4.45 -3.75
C VAL A 355 35.05 -3.76 -4.94
N ILE A 356 34.89 -2.44 -4.89
CA ILE A 356 34.26 -1.65 -5.95
C ILE A 356 35.10 -1.73 -7.24
N GLN A 357 36.43 -1.57 -7.13
CA GLN A 357 37.34 -1.67 -8.30
C GLN A 357 37.26 -3.04 -8.95
N GLN A 358 37.00 -4.09 -8.22
CA GLN A 358 36.76 -5.44 -8.69
C GLN A 358 35.34 -5.66 -9.23
N GLY A 359 34.51 -4.63 -9.28
CA GLY A 359 33.11 -4.71 -9.74
C GLY A 359 32.15 -5.31 -8.73
N GLY A 360 32.57 -5.47 -7.47
CA GLY A 360 31.75 -5.97 -6.39
C GLY A 360 30.92 -4.87 -5.75
N MET A 361 29.75 -5.24 -5.24
CA MET A 361 28.88 -4.32 -4.53
C MET A 361 29.48 -3.89 -3.18
N PRO A 362 29.42 -2.59 -2.82
CA PRO A 362 29.94 -2.08 -1.56
C PRO A 362 29.40 -2.83 -0.33
N THR A 363 30.29 -3.11 0.63
CA THR A 363 29.92 -3.81 1.87
C THR A 363 28.98 -2.98 2.75
N SER A 364 29.07 -1.66 2.66
CA SER A 364 28.19 -0.70 3.35
C SER A 364 26.72 -0.84 2.97
N PHE A 365 26.41 -1.44 1.84
CA PHE A 365 25.03 -1.69 1.38
C PHE A 365 24.54 -3.11 1.60
N ARG A 366 25.35 -3.98 2.19
CA ARG A 366 24.99 -5.36 2.46
C ARG A 366 24.44 -5.53 3.88
N SER A 367 23.54 -6.47 4.06
CA SER A 367 23.03 -6.84 5.38
C SER A 367 24.06 -7.59 6.22
N ASN A 368 25.00 -8.30 5.54
CA ASN A 368 26.17 -8.94 6.14
C ASN A 368 27.33 -8.96 5.13
N ALA A 369 28.55 -9.08 5.64
CA ALA A 369 29.78 -8.96 4.83
C ALA A 369 29.90 -10.02 3.71
N SER A 370 29.30 -11.20 3.87
CA SER A 370 29.39 -12.32 2.92
C SER A 370 28.12 -12.52 2.08
N GLY A 371 27.03 -11.78 2.39
CA GLY A 371 25.73 -11.94 1.75
C GLY A 371 25.54 -11.09 0.51
N ALA A 372 24.62 -11.50 -0.34
CA ALA A 372 24.11 -10.70 -1.43
C ALA A 372 22.88 -9.85 -1.03
N ASP A 373 22.37 -10.06 0.19
CA ASP A 373 21.20 -9.35 0.68
C ASP A 373 21.57 -7.90 1.04
N LEU A 374 20.67 -6.99 0.72
CA LEU A 374 20.83 -5.57 0.93
C LEU A 374 20.40 -5.16 2.35
N ASN A 375 20.97 -4.07 2.84
CA ASN A 375 20.54 -3.44 4.09
C ASN A 375 19.47 -2.35 3.83
N GLY A 376 18.90 -1.80 4.92
CA GLY A 376 17.86 -0.79 4.84
C GLY A 376 18.25 0.48 4.10
N THR A 377 19.53 0.91 4.16
CA THR A 377 20.02 2.08 3.42
C THR A 377 19.97 1.83 1.91
N ALA A 378 20.45 0.69 1.46
CA ALA A 378 20.38 0.32 0.04
C ALA A 378 18.93 0.27 -0.46
N TYR A 379 18.01 -0.33 0.30
CA TYR A 379 16.60 -0.39 -0.10
C TYR A 379 15.94 1.00 -0.19
N LYS A 380 16.28 1.92 0.71
CA LYS A 380 15.80 3.31 0.65
C LYS A 380 16.29 4.03 -0.62
N LEU A 381 17.57 3.87 -0.94
CA LEU A 381 18.15 4.44 -2.16
C LEU A 381 17.53 3.84 -3.44
N ILE A 382 17.32 2.53 -3.47
CA ILE A 382 16.71 1.86 -4.63
C ILE A 382 15.26 2.32 -4.82
N GLY A 383 14.48 2.43 -3.75
CA GLY A 383 13.11 2.94 -3.83
C GLY A 383 13.05 4.37 -4.37
N LYS A 384 13.98 5.24 -3.94
CA LYS A 384 14.15 6.58 -4.49
C LYS A 384 14.49 6.53 -5.98
N LEU A 385 15.50 5.76 -6.35
CA LEU A 385 15.97 5.64 -7.74
C LEU A 385 14.86 5.14 -8.68
N VAL A 386 14.03 4.20 -8.21
CA VAL A 386 12.88 3.70 -8.97
C VAL A 386 11.85 4.82 -9.15
N TYR A 387 11.51 5.55 -8.09
CA TYR A 387 10.61 6.69 -8.17
C TYR A 387 11.10 7.74 -9.18
N GLU A 388 12.36 8.15 -9.06
CA GLU A 388 12.99 9.14 -9.95
C GLU A 388 13.01 8.67 -11.42
N ARG A 389 13.19 7.36 -11.66
CA ARG A 389 13.12 6.79 -13.01
C ARG A 389 11.69 6.84 -13.57
N MET A 390 10.67 6.53 -12.77
CA MET A 390 9.26 6.66 -13.18
C MET A 390 8.90 8.11 -13.50
N GLU A 391 9.39 9.05 -12.70
CA GLU A 391 9.26 10.49 -12.95
C GLU A 391 9.91 10.90 -14.28
N ALA A 392 11.14 10.47 -14.50
CA ALA A 392 11.89 10.81 -15.73
C ALA A 392 11.25 10.21 -17.00
N LEU A 393 10.50 9.11 -16.87
CA LEU A 393 9.74 8.50 -17.95
C LEU A 393 8.32 9.04 -18.10
N GLY A 394 7.90 9.99 -17.24
CA GLY A 394 6.59 10.63 -17.30
C GLY A 394 5.42 9.77 -16.87
N TYR A 395 5.65 8.70 -16.06
CA TYR A 395 4.60 7.76 -15.66
C TYR A 395 3.50 8.40 -14.82
N PHE A 396 3.81 9.51 -14.17
CA PHE A 396 2.88 10.23 -13.30
C PHE A 396 2.27 11.49 -13.94
N ASP A 397 2.64 11.81 -15.19
CA ASP A 397 2.23 13.07 -15.80
C ASP A 397 0.71 13.15 -16.02
N GLU A 398 0.10 12.08 -16.54
CA GLU A 398 -1.36 12.05 -16.74
C GLU A 398 -2.12 12.08 -15.42
N ILE A 399 -1.71 11.25 -14.43
CA ILE A 399 -2.42 11.21 -13.15
C ILE A 399 -2.32 12.54 -12.40
N ARG A 400 -1.19 13.24 -12.49
CA ARG A 400 -1.04 14.58 -11.94
C ARG A 400 -1.97 15.59 -12.61
N GLN A 401 -2.07 15.55 -13.93
CA GLN A 401 -2.95 16.43 -14.68
C GLN A 401 -4.41 16.22 -14.27
N GLU A 402 -4.85 14.98 -14.19
CA GLU A 402 -6.23 14.63 -13.87
C GLU A 402 -6.60 14.90 -12.40
N LEU A 403 -5.65 14.68 -11.47
CA LEU A 403 -5.84 15.01 -10.05
C LEU A 403 -5.61 16.50 -9.73
N GLY A 404 -5.15 17.30 -10.72
CA GLY A 404 -4.87 18.72 -10.51
C GLY A 404 -3.66 19.00 -9.61
N ILE A 405 -2.71 18.06 -9.50
CA ILE A 405 -1.54 18.18 -8.65
C ILE A 405 -0.49 19.08 -9.30
N ASP A 406 -0.15 20.20 -8.66
CA ASP A 406 0.82 21.17 -9.20
C ASP A 406 2.27 20.69 -9.03
N LYS A 407 2.99 20.56 -10.15
CA LYS A 407 4.41 20.21 -10.17
C LYS A 407 5.30 21.21 -9.40
N THR A 408 4.92 22.48 -9.35
CA THR A 408 5.70 23.53 -8.69
C THR A 408 5.74 23.34 -7.18
N THR A 409 4.60 23.00 -6.59
CA THR A 409 4.52 22.64 -5.15
C THR A 409 5.35 21.40 -4.86
N GLN A 410 5.35 20.42 -5.73
CA GLN A 410 6.16 19.20 -5.58
C GLN A 410 7.67 19.47 -5.72
N GLU A 411 8.09 20.37 -6.60
CA GLU A 411 9.50 20.76 -6.72
C GLU A 411 9.99 21.49 -5.46
N ILE A 412 9.15 22.33 -4.86
CA ILE A 412 9.45 22.98 -3.57
C ILE A 412 9.62 21.95 -2.45
N LEU A 413 8.77 20.93 -2.42
CA LEU A 413 8.87 19.81 -1.46
C LEU A 413 10.15 19.00 -1.70
N LYS A 414 10.54 18.73 -2.95
CA LYS A 414 11.79 18.04 -3.31
C LYS A 414 13.05 18.79 -2.84
N THR A 415 13.01 20.12 -2.81
CA THR A 415 14.14 20.96 -2.39
C THR A 415 14.20 21.19 -0.87
N ASN A 416 13.23 20.70 -0.11
CA ASN A 416 13.21 20.83 1.35
C ASN A 416 13.89 19.61 2.03
N PRO A 417 15.15 19.73 2.50
CA PRO A 417 15.87 18.60 3.09
C PRO A 417 15.17 17.96 4.28
N LYS A 418 14.43 18.75 5.09
CA LYS A 418 13.69 18.24 6.26
C LYS A 418 12.55 17.30 5.91
N TYR A 419 11.97 17.44 4.73
CA TYR A 419 10.90 16.57 4.26
C TYR A 419 11.43 15.17 3.94
N PHE A 420 12.60 15.10 3.29
CA PHE A 420 13.28 13.82 2.99
C PHE A 420 13.76 13.10 4.26
N GLU A 421 14.26 13.81 5.25
CA GLU A 421 14.67 13.22 6.52
C GLU A 421 13.49 12.56 7.24
N ASN A 422 12.31 13.15 7.19
CA ASN A 422 11.10 12.59 7.80
C ASN A 422 10.62 11.32 7.08
N ILE A 423 10.67 11.28 5.74
CA ILE A 423 10.31 10.06 4.96
C ILE A 423 11.30 8.93 5.23
N LEU A 424 12.59 9.24 5.28
CA LEU A 424 13.65 8.25 5.50
C LEU A 424 13.77 7.81 6.97
N SER A 425 13.33 8.63 7.91
CA SER A 425 13.40 8.38 9.36
C SER A 425 12.09 7.82 9.94
N ALA A 426 10.97 7.90 9.24
CA ALA A 426 9.72 7.29 9.69
C ALA A 426 9.89 5.76 9.76
N LYS A 427 9.88 5.25 10.99
CA LYS A 427 10.01 3.84 11.34
C LYS A 427 8.74 3.08 10.99
#